data_b163ca62903cab320ea5454221fc2a1e
#
_entry.id   b163ca62903cab320ea5454221fc2a1e
#
_cell.length_a   1.000
_cell.length_b   1.000
_cell.length_c   1.000
_cell.angle_alpha   90.00
_cell.angle_beta   90.00
_cell.angle_gamma   90.00
#
_symmetry.space_group_name_H-M   'P 1'
#
loop_
_entity.id
_entity.type
_entity.pdbx_description
1 polymer ?
#
loop_
_entity_poly.entity_id
_entity_poly.type
_entity_poly.pdbx_seq_one_letter_code
_entity_poly.pdbx_strand_id
1 'polypeptide(L)'
;MRRASTVLGLALLLAARLVAAAAAEPDLLVTVGEVTDTSAVVWVRGVSWGEVTVRYEPLGRAAAAEAGPAGARGDIRVEPSRHLTGKLLLQPLEPATRYRYTATQNAAETAGEFVTAPAATDARPVRFSWSGDLGARGHCRKPGDGYAIFRALAKTPADFFLFVGDTIYADHVCGEAEHVPGYDFVARRLADFWAKHRYNREDPAVQAYFRGTSVYAIWDDHEVRDDFSGPAEPLMEPGRRAFIDYFPIRPPREEPGRLYRQFRWGGLLEVFILDTRQYRSPNAVPDGPGKTMLGVAQRRWLVDAVAGSTAVWKVVVSSVPLSVPTGDRARDSWSNANARGVPEGHGTGFAMERDAILRALRGRGVKNLVVLAGDVHHAELIRHHPTPDWSFHEFIAGPLSASPGKPRPLDAALTPRSLWSLGGSANFGDIAIDAAGLTVRIVDGLGQTRFSHTVGAE
;
A
#
# COMPACT_ATOMS: atom_id res chain seq x y z
N MET A 1 -15.70 80.14 45.63
CA MET A 1 -16.34 78.84 45.88
C MET A 1 -16.18 77.95 44.66
N ARG A 2 -15.16 77.08 44.62
CA ARG A 2 -14.92 76.15 43.54
C ARG A 2 -15.04 74.71 44.09
N ARG A 3 -15.99 73.98 43.59
CA ARG A 3 -16.17 72.54 43.94
C ARG A 3 -15.21 71.68 43.10
N ALA A 4 -14.37 70.89 43.75
CA ALA A 4 -13.55 69.86 43.14
C ALA A 4 -14.39 68.59 43.00
N SER A 5 -14.46 68.05 41.78
CA SER A 5 -15.06 66.74 41.50
C SER A 5 -13.93 65.68 41.35
N THR A 6 -13.95 64.72 42.25
CA THR A 6 -13.05 63.61 42.26
C THR A 6 -13.61 62.53 41.32
N VAL A 7 -12.86 62.16 40.25
CA VAL A 7 -13.20 61.06 39.37
C VAL A 7 -12.42 59.80 39.86
N LEU A 8 -13.19 58.80 40.30
CA LEU A 8 -12.67 57.51 40.73
C LEU A 8 -12.56 56.61 39.49
N GLY A 9 -11.33 56.37 39.03
CA GLY A 9 -11.07 55.47 37.93
C GLY A 9 -11.05 53.99 38.39
N LEU A 10 -11.97 53.19 37.90
CA LEU A 10 -12.07 51.77 38.15
C LEU A 10 -11.24 51.03 37.06
N ALA A 11 -10.07 50.53 37.41
CA ALA A 11 -9.25 49.67 36.49
C ALA A 11 -9.74 48.24 36.56
N LEU A 12 -10.42 47.78 35.50
CA LEU A 12 -10.74 46.38 35.30
C LEU A 12 -9.49 45.65 34.78
N LEU A 13 -8.89 44.80 35.61
CA LEU A 13 -7.88 43.84 35.22
C LEU A 13 -8.58 42.63 34.55
N LEU A 14 -8.55 42.58 33.21
CA LEU A 14 -8.90 41.39 32.45
C LEU A 14 -7.73 40.39 32.57
N ALA A 15 -7.88 39.37 33.40
CA ALA A 15 -6.99 38.21 33.42
C ALA A 15 -7.37 37.30 32.25
N ALA A 16 -6.66 37.44 31.14
CA ALA A 16 -6.72 36.45 30.03
C ALA A 16 -6.12 35.13 30.52
N ARG A 17 -6.97 34.17 30.83
CA ARG A 17 -6.53 32.78 31.01
C ARG A 17 -6.15 32.24 29.62
N LEU A 18 -4.84 32.16 29.31
CA LEU A 18 -4.34 31.27 28.27
C LEU A 18 -4.63 29.83 28.72
N VAL A 19 -5.67 29.23 28.18
CA VAL A 19 -5.83 27.78 28.19
C VAL A 19 -4.80 27.26 27.17
N ALA A 20 -3.64 26.84 27.65
CA ALA A 20 -2.74 26.06 26.85
C ALA A 20 -3.52 24.79 26.46
N ALA A 21 -3.86 24.66 25.17
CA ALA A 21 -4.36 23.41 24.66
C ALA A 21 -3.28 22.36 24.99
N ALA A 22 -3.59 21.43 25.88
CA ALA A 22 -2.73 20.28 26.12
C ALA A 22 -2.50 19.63 24.77
N ALA A 23 -1.23 19.56 24.34
CA ALA A 23 -0.88 18.80 23.15
C ALA A 23 -1.45 17.38 23.34
N ALA A 24 -2.29 16.94 22.42
CA ALA A 24 -2.83 15.59 22.48
C ALA A 24 -1.66 14.62 22.60
N GLU A 25 -1.74 13.69 23.55
CA GLU A 25 -0.69 12.69 23.70
C GLU A 25 -0.53 11.93 22.37
N PRO A 26 0.71 11.60 21.96
CA PRO A 26 0.93 10.92 20.71
C PRO A 26 0.26 9.55 20.74
N ASP A 27 -0.48 9.20 19.69
CA ASP A 27 -1.16 7.91 19.57
C ASP A 27 -0.17 6.76 19.43
N LEU A 28 -0.45 5.65 20.10
CA LEU A 28 0.20 4.36 19.87
C LEU A 28 -0.36 3.78 18.55
N LEU A 29 0.43 3.87 17.47
CA LEU A 29 0.00 3.40 16.16
C LEU A 29 0.29 1.91 16.00
N VAL A 30 -0.67 1.16 15.46
CA VAL A 30 -0.52 -0.28 15.23
C VAL A 30 -1.05 -0.65 13.85
N THR A 31 -0.38 -1.59 13.20
CA THR A 31 -0.85 -2.23 11.95
C THR A 31 -0.36 -3.67 11.92
N VAL A 32 -1.24 -4.58 11.51
CA VAL A 32 -0.87 -5.97 11.23
C VAL A 32 -0.70 -6.15 9.73
N GLY A 33 0.28 -6.92 9.31
CA GLY A 33 0.47 -7.27 7.90
C GLY A 33 1.35 -8.50 7.72
N GLU A 34 1.70 -8.78 6.48
CA GLU A 34 2.45 -9.99 6.08
C GLU A 34 1.88 -11.27 6.70
N VAL A 35 0.55 -11.33 6.75
CA VAL A 35 -0.19 -12.44 7.31
C VAL A 35 -0.03 -13.67 6.42
N THR A 36 0.26 -14.80 7.05
CA THR A 36 0.21 -16.13 6.42
C THR A 36 -0.85 -16.98 7.11
N ASP A 37 -0.93 -18.24 6.80
CA ASP A 37 -1.79 -19.20 7.50
C ASP A 37 -1.34 -19.47 8.94
N THR A 38 -0.06 -19.24 9.26
CA THR A 38 0.52 -19.59 10.57
C THR A 38 1.29 -18.46 11.25
N SER A 39 1.30 -17.26 10.65
CA SER A 39 2.03 -16.11 11.18
C SER A 39 1.44 -14.76 10.77
N ALA A 40 1.80 -13.72 11.50
CA ALA A 40 1.50 -12.33 11.17
C ALA A 40 2.60 -11.40 11.70
N VAL A 41 2.80 -10.26 11.09
CA VAL A 41 3.71 -9.22 11.58
C VAL A 41 2.90 -8.08 12.18
N VAL A 42 3.08 -7.82 13.47
CA VAL A 42 2.57 -6.60 14.12
C VAL A 42 3.64 -5.52 14.03
N TRP A 43 3.29 -4.41 13.45
CA TRP A 43 4.06 -3.18 13.44
C TRP A 43 3.47 -2.20 14.43
N VAL A 44 4.36 -1.51 15.17
CA VAL A 44 3.96 -0.44 16.09
C VAL A 44 4.81 0.80 15.88
N ARG A 45 4.25 1.97 16.18
CA ARG A 45 4.99 3.18 16.52
C ARG A 45 4.59 3.58 17.93
N GLY A 46 5.56 3.50 18.84
CA GLY A 46 5.38 3.85 20.26
C GLY A 46 5.20 5.35 20.49
N VAL A 47 4.63 5.69 21.63
CA VAL A 47 4.48 7.08 22.11
C VAL A 47 5.77 7.63 22.70
N SER A 48 6.65 6.75 23.17
CA SER A 48 7.95 7.07 23.76
C SER A 48 8.96 5.96 23.51
N TRP A 49 10.22 6.21 23.81
CA TRP A 49 11.24 5.16 23.86
C TRP A 49 10.92 4.12 24.93
N GLY A 50 11.11 2.86 24.63
CA GLY A 50 10.89 1.76 25.57
C GLY A 50 10.24 0.53 24.92
N GLU A 51 9.49 -0.21 25.69
CA GLU A 51 8.82 -1.42 25.25
C GLU A 51 7.32 -1.16 25.01
N VAL A 52 6.81 -1.72 23.92
CA VAL A 52 5.39 -1.87 23.63
C VAL A 52 5.04 -3.33 23.83
N THR A 53 4.08 -3.62 24.71
CA THR A 53 3.57 -4.98 24.91
C THR A 53 2.40 -5.24 23.98
N VAL A 54 2.46 -6.34 23.23
CA VAL A 54 1.35 -6.83 22.39
C VAL A 54 0.80 -8.11 22.99
N ARG A 55 -0.50 -8.13 23.30
CA ARG A 55 -1.26 -9.34 23.65
C ARG A 55 -2.17 -9.70 22.49
N TYR A 56 -2.37 -11.00 22.24
CA TYR A 56 -3.24 -11.46 21.17
C TYR A 56 -3.89 -12.81 21.52
N GLU A 57 -5.10 -13.02 21.03
CA GLU A 57 -5.89 -14.22 21.29
C GLU A 57 -6.81 -14.54 20.10
N PRO A 58 -7.10 -15.82 19.82
CA PRO A 58 -8.08 -16.20 18.81
C PRO A 58 -9.49 -15.86 19.29
N LEU A 59 -10.33 -15.32 18.38
CA LEU A 59 -11.75 -15.09 18.63
C LEU A 59 -12.57 -16.34 18.31
N GLY A 60 -13.66 -16.58 19.10
CA GLY A 60 -14.63 -17.64 18.83
C GLY A 60 -14.33 -18.99 19.46
N ARG A 61 -13.20 -19.18 20.13
CA ARG A 61 -13.07 -20.29 21.10
C ARG A 61 -13.75 -19.88 22.41
N ALA A 62 -14.75 -20.64 22.81
CA ALA A 62 -15.15 -20.63 24.24
C ALA A 62 -13.86 -20.88 25.02
N ALA A 63 -13.55 -19.98 25.96
CA ALA A 63 -12.39 -20.10 26.82
C ALA A 63 -12.39 -21.53 27.36
N ALA A 64 -11.46 -22.38 26.91
CA ALA A 64 -11.24 -23.65 27.51
C ALA A 64 -10.83 -23.32 28.95
N ALA A 65 -11.66 -23.74 29.92
CA ALA A 65 -11.57 -23.36 31.32
C ALA A 65 -10.26 -23.82 32.02
N GLU A 66 -9.30 -24.33 31.26
CA GLU A 66 -8.03 -24.86 31.77
C GLU A 66 -6.77 -24.17 31.20
N ALA A 67 -6.88 -23.23 30.25
CA ALA A 67 -5.76 -22.36 29.86
C ALA A 67 -5.87 -21.06 30.65
N GLY A 68 -4.88 -20.78 31.49
CA GLY A 68 -4.86 -19.58 32.35
C GLY A 68 -5.13 -18.25 31.63
N PRO A 69 -5.34 -17.16 32.34
CA PRO A 69 -5.91 -15.90 31.85
C PRO A 69 -4.93 -15.04 31.05
N ALA A 70 -4.27 -15.58 30.06
CA ALA A 70 -3.39 -14.75 29.25
C ALA A 70 -3.35 -15.27 27.81
N GLY A 71 -3.92 -14.52 26.89
CA GLY A 71 -3.56 -14.57 25.48
C GLY A 71 -2.03 -14.50 25.31
N ALA A 72 -1.52 -15.01 24.18
CA ALA A 72 -0.10 -14.96 23.91
C ALA A 72 0.41 -13.50 23.94
N ARG A 73 1.65 -13.30 24.41
CA ARG A 73 2.26 -11.97 24.61
C ARG A 73 3.61 -11.89 23.90
N GLY A 74 3.92 -10.75 23.37
CA GLY A 74 5.25 -10.39 22.93
C GLY A 74 5.55 -8.91 23.16
N ASP A 75 6.82 -8.58 23.34
CA ASP A 75 7.27 -7.21 23.58
C ASP A 75 8.08 -6.71 22.40
N ILE A 76 7.90 -5.45 22.04
CA ILE A 76 8.55 -4.75 20.93
C ILE A 76 9.34 -3.60 21.50
N ARG A 77 10.65 -3.62 21.34
CA ARG A 77 11.49 -2.47 21.69
C ARG A 77 11.42 -1.42 20.57
N VAL A 78 11.01 -0.21 20.94
CA VAL A 78 10.96 0.95 20.06
C VAL A 78 12.00 1.98 20.48
N GLU A 79 12.75 2.52 19.49
CA GLU A 79 13.90 3.39 19.74
C GLU A 79 13.90 4.60 18.79
N PRO A 80 14.48 5.74 19.21
CA PRO A 80 14.62 6.93 18.36
C PRO A 80 15.37 6.67 17.05
N SER A 81 16.32 5.72 17.05
CA SER A 81 17.10 5.30 15.87
C SER A 81 16.25 4.69 14.74
N ARG A 82 14.98 4.34 15.04
CA ARG A 82 13.97 3.85 14.12
C ARG A 82 12.68 4.66 14.21
N HIS A 83 12.77 5.91 14.62
CA HIS A 83 11.61 6.81 14.77
C HIS A 83 10.51 6.23 15.68
N LEU A 84 10.90 5.50 16.73
CA LEU A 84 10.03 4.79 17.68
C LEU A 84 9.19 3.66 17.03
N THR A 85 9.58 3.15 15.87
CA THR A 85 8.91 2.01 15.24
C THR A 85 9.55 0.68 15.63
N GLY A 86 8.75 -0.38 15.61
CA GLY A 86 9.21 -1.74 15.85
C GLY A 86 8.24 -2.78 15.30
N LYS A 87 8.68 -4.05 15.28
CA LYS A 87 7.91 -5.15 14.70
C LYS A 87 8.05 -6.41 15.53
N LEU A 88 6.96 -7.18 15.59
CA LEU A 88 6.88 -8.49 16.23
C LEU A 88 6.31 -9.50 15.25
N LEU A 89 6.98 -10.63 15.09
CA LEU A 89 6.41 -11.77 14.41
C LEU A 89 5.59 -12.60 15.40
N LEU A 90 4.29 -12.70 15.12
CA LEU A 90 3.39 -13.61 15.84
C LEU A 90 3.44 -14.97 15.16
N GLN A 91 3.83 -16.00 15.90
CA GLN A 91 3.86 -17.41 15.45
C GLN A 91 4.04 -18.37 16.65
N PRO A 92 3.52 -19.63 16.59
CA PRO A 92 2.61 -20.12 15.57
C PRO A 92 1.19 -19.59 15.76
N LEU A 93 0.47 -19.36 14.64
CA LEU A 93 -0.94 -19.02 14.61
C LEU A 93 -1.73 -20.16 13.96
N GLU A 94 -3.05 -20.19 14.16
CA GLU A 94 -3.96 -21.14 13.51
C GLU A 94 -4.45 -20.59 12.17
N PRO A 95 -4.53 -21.41 11.11
CA PRO A 95 -5.07 -20.98 9.82
C PRO A 95 -6.53 -20.52 9.90
N ALA A 96 -6.91 -19.61 9.02
CA ALA A 96 -8.29 -19.12 8.84
C ALA A 96 -8.95 -18.69 10.17
N THR A 97 -8.18 -18.11 11.07
CA THR A 97 -8.59 -17.76 12.41
C THR A 97 -8.52 -16.24 12.60
N ARG A 98 -9.59 -15.67 13.16
CA ARG A 98 -9.62 -14.27 13.56
C ARG A 98 -8.99 -14.11 14.93
N TYR A 99 -8.06 -13.17 15.03
CA TYR A 99 -7.37 -12.80 16.28
C TYR A 99 -7.73 -11.38 16.67
N ARG A 100 -7.90 -11.16 17.97
CA ARG A 100 -7.88 -9.82 18.59
C ARG A 100 -6.49 -9.57 19.14
N TYR A 101 -6.01 -8.34 19.02
CA TYR A 101 -4.78 -7.91 19.69
C TYR A 101 -5.01 -6.62 20.45
N THR A 102 -4.17 -6.40 21.47
CA THR A 102 -4.07 -5.15 22.23
C THR A 102 -2.59 -4.83 22.38
N ALA A 103 -2.21 -3.63 21.95
CA ALA A 103 -0.87 -3.07 22.16
C ALA A 103 -0.94 -2.00 23.24
N THR A 104 0.01 -2.03 24.18
CA THR A 104 0.06 -1.10 25.33
C THR A 104 1.47 -0.53 25.50
N GLN A 105 1.57 0.77 25.76
CA GLN A 105 2.80 1.43 26.17
C GLN A 105 2.46 2.58 27.13
N ASN A 106 2.98 2.53 28.36
CA ASN A 106 2.60 3.48 29.44
C ASN A 106 1.07 3.48 29.62
N ALA A 107 0.42 4.65 29.51
CA ALA A 107 -1.04 4.80 29.57
C ALA A 107 -1.73 4.63 28.20
N ALA A 108 -0.96 4.58 27.09
CA ALA A 108 -1.52 4.45 25.75
C ALA A 108 -1.88 2.98 25.44
N GLU A 109 -3.05 2.79 24.88
CA GLU A 109 -3.56 1.49 24.44
C GLU A 109 -4.19 1.59 23.06
N THR A 110 -3.94 0.58 22.22
CA THR A 110 -4.58 0.43 20.90
C THR A 110 -4.95 -1.02 20.68
N ALA A 111 -6.20 -1.28 20.34
CA ALA A 111 -6.71 -2.61 20.03
C ALA A 111 -7.16 -2.72 18.56
N GLY A 112 -7.15 -3.95 18.05
CA GLY A 112 -7.62 -4.27 16.70
C GLY A 112 -7.77 -5.76 16.48
N GLU A 113 -8.02 -6.13 15.24
CA GLU A 113 -8.24 -7.52 14.84
C GLU A 113 -7.53 -7.80 13.50
N PHE A 114 -7.22 -9.07 13.27
CA PHE A 114 -6.76 -9.56 11.97
C PHE A 114 -7.25 -11.00 11.75
N VAL A 115 -7.20 -11.46 10.52
CA VAL A 115 -7.49 -12.85 10.17
C VAL A 115 -6.27 -13.49 9.53
N THR A 116 -5.92 -14.72 9.92
CA THR A 116 -4.87 -15.51 9.26
C THR A 116 -5.40 -16.08 7.95
N ALA A 117 -4.50 -16.24 6.97
CA ALA A 117 -4.85 -16.87 5.71
C ALA A 117 -5.34 -18.33 5.94
N PRO A 118 -6.21 -18.85 5.09
CA PRO A 118 -6.55 -20.26 5.08
C PRO A 118 -5.32 -21.10 4.70
N ALA A 119 -5.28 -22.35 5.18
CA ALA A 119 -4.27 -23.33 4.75
C ALA A 119 -4.34 -23.55 3.22
N ALA A 120 -3.22 -23.89 2.60
CA ALA A 120 -3.11 -24.03 1.13
C ALA A 120 -4.12 -25.02 0.49
N THR A 121 -4.65 -25.94 1.26
CA THR A 121 -5.68 -26.92 0.85
C THR A 121 -7.12 -26.42 1.03
N ASP A 122 -7.32 -25.29 1.69
CA ASP A 122 -8.64 -24.73 1.99
C ASP A 122 -9.04 -23.75 0.86
N ALA A 123 -10.14 -24.01 0.19
CA ALA A 123 -10.66 -23.22 -0.92
C ALA A 123 -11.81 -22.27 -0.51
N ARG A 124 -11.84 -21.85 0.76
CA ARG A 124 -12.84 -20.84 1.18
C ARG A 124 -12.66 -19.53 0.44
N PRO A 125 -13.74 -18.76 0.25
CA PRO A 125 -13.69 -17.44 -0.38
C PRO A 125 -12.69 -16.50 0.30
N VAL A 126 -12.04 -15.65 -0.49
CA VAL A 126 -11.14 -14.60 -0.05
C VAL A 126 -11.55 -13.27 -0.68
N ARG A 127 -11.48 -12.18 0.08
CA ARG A 127 -11.78 -10.85 -0.40
C ARG A 127 -10.70 -9.86 0.03
N PHE A 128 -10.25 -9.01 -0.89
CA PHE A 128 -9.26 -7.99 -0.59
C PHE A 128 -9.48 -6.73 -1.42
N SER A 129 -8.97 -5.60 -0.91
CA SER A 129 -8.97 -4.35 -1.65
C SER A 129 -7.55 -3.95 -2.01
N TRP A 130 -7.38 -3.14 -3.07
CA TRP A 130 -6.09 -2.56 -3.44
C TRP A 130 -6.25 -1.12 -3.91
N SER A 131 -5.25 -0.30 -3.70
CA SER A 131 -5.08 1.03 -4.26
C SER A 131 -3.69 1.58 -3.92
N GLY A 132 -3.34 2.74 -4.48
CA GLY A 132 -2.12 3.49 -4.22
C GLY A 132 -2.38 4.99 -4.14
N ASP A 133 -1.31 5.78 -4.25
CA ASP A 133 -1.32 7.21 -4.53
C ASP A 133 -2.01 8.04 -3.42
N LEU A 134 -1.38 8.08 -2.23
CA LEU A 134 -1.94 8.72 -1.03
C LEU A 134 -1.25 10.06 -0.72
N GLY A 135 -1.89 11.16 -1.09
CA GLY A 135 -1.46 12.52 -0.70
C GLY A 135 -0.99 13.41 -1.84
N ALA A 136 -0.23 14.45 -1.50
CA ALA A 136 0.41 15.47 -2.33
C ALA A 136 -0.48 16.55 -2.98
N ARG A 137 0.15 17.67 -3.32
CA ARG A 137 -0.34 18.76 -4.21
C ARG A 137 -1.80 19.15 -4.00
N GLY A 138 -2.18 19.56 -2.79
CA GLY A 138 -3.55 19.94 -2.46
C GLY A 138 -4.47 18.79 -2.07
N HIS A 139 -3.98 17.56 -2.13
CA HIS A 139 -4.70 16.32 -1.80
C HIS A 139 -4.19 15.65 -0.52
N CYS A 140 -3.58 16.43 0.36
CA CYS A 140 -3.12 15.97 1.66
C CYS A 140 -4.28 15.79 2.64
N ARG A 141 -3.95 15.31 3.82
CA ARG A 141 -4.84 15.08 4.96
C ARG A 141 -5.65 16.34 5.32
N LYS A 142 -6.96 16.27 5.24
CA LYS A 142 -7.84 17.41 5.51
C LYS A 142 -8.13 17.57 7.01
N PRO A 143 -8.20 18.81 7.56
CA PRO A 143 -8.67 19.02 8.91
C PRO A 143 -10.06 18.43 9.14
N GLY A 144 -10.26 17.68 10.22
CA GLY A 144 -11.53 17.03 10.57
C GLY A 144 -11.86 15.76 9.76
N ASP A 145 -11.60 15.76 8.46
CA ASP A 145 -11.96 14.66 7.56
C ASP A 145 -10.84 13.63 7.32
N GLY A 146 -9.60 14.06 7.45
CA GLY A 146 -8.46 13.23 7.10
C GLY A 146 -8.48 12.79 5.63
N TYR A 147 -8.12 11.54 5.40
CA TYR A 147 -8.25 10.88 4.10
C TYR A 147 -9.60 10.16 4.01
N ALA A 148 -10.64 10.88 3.56
CA ALA A 148 -12.04 10.44 3.60
C ALA A 148 -12.29 9.06 2.94
N ILE A 149 -11.51 8.67 1.92
CA ILE A 149 -11.64 7.39 1.22
C ILE A 149 -11.46 6.17 2.14
N PHE A 150 -10.67 6.29 3.22
CA PHE A 150 -10.50 5.21 4.19
C PHE A 150 -11.79 4.90 4.96
N ARG A 151 -12.74 5.84 5.04
CA ARG A 151 -14.09 5.55 5.57
C ARG A 151 -14.91 4.69 4.61
N ALA A 152 -14.70 4.80 3.29
CA ALA A 152 -15.32 3.92 2.31
C ALA A 152 -14.67 2.52 2.33
N LEU A 153 -13.34 2.46 2.40
CA LEU A 153 -12.59 1.21 2.59
C LEU A 153 -13.04 0.45 3.86
N ALA A 154 -13.21 1.15 4.98
CA ALA A 154 -13.66 0.55 6.24
C ALA A 154 -15.09 -0.04 6.19
N LYS A 155 -15.92 0.41 5.24
CA LYS A 155 -17.26 -0.15 4.99
C LYS A 155 -17.24 -1.32 3.98
N THR A 156 -16.10 -1.57 3.34
CA THR A 156 -15.93 -2.64 2.37
C THR A 156 -15.23 -3.82 3.07
N PRO A 157 -15.92 -4.94 3.34
CA PRO A 157 -15.29 -6.07 4.00
C PRO A 157 -14.10 -6.59 3.18
N ALA A 158 -12.95 -6.78 3.83
CA ALA A 158 -11.75 -7.33 3.21
C ALA A 158 -10.93 -8.11 4.24
N ASP A 159 -10.33 -9.22 3.81
CA ASP A 159 -9.38 -9.99 4.62
C ASP A 159 -8.05 -9.25 4.72
N PHE A 160 -7.68 -8.52 3.67
CA PHE A 160 -6.48 -7.69 3.64
C PHE A 160 -6.57 -6.55 2.62
N PHE A 161 -5.64 -5.61 2.72
CA PHE A 161 -5.45 -4.50 1.80
C PHE A 161 -4.05 -4.58 1.16
N LEU A 162 -3.99 -4.40 -0.16
CA LEU A 162 -2.74 -4.24 -0.92
C LEU A 162 -2.52 -2.74 -1.20
N PHE A 163 -1.48 -2.17 -0.59
CA PHE A 163 -1.04 -0.81 -0.86
C PHE A 163 0.02 -0.87 -1.96
N VAL A 164 -0.34 -0.46 -3.18
CA VAL A 164 0.42 -0.76 -4.40
C VAL A 164 1.34 0.38 -4.85
N GLY A 165 1.87 1.16 -3.92
CA GLY A 165 2.82 2.23 -4.18
C GLY A 165 2.29 3.61 -3.79
N ASP A 166 3.17 4.59 -3.80
CA ASP A 166 2.91 5.99 -3.45
C ASP A 166 2.17 6.14 -2.12
N THR A 167 2.68 5.42 -1.11
CA THR A 167 2.15 5.48 0.25
C THR A 167 2.42 6.83 0.91
N ILE A 168 3.38 7.57 0.36
CA ILE A 168 3.70 8.99 0.61
C ILE A 168 4.18 9.62 -0.69
N TYR A 169 4.20 10.95 -0.74
CA TYR A 169 4.87 11.76 -1.75
C TYR A 169 6.02 12.52 -1.06
N ALA A 170 7.18 11.88 -0.96
CA ALA A 170 8.33 12.43 -0.23
C ALA A 170 8.91 13.68 -0.90
N ASP A 171 8.79 13.78 -2.20
CA ASP A 171 9.30 14.84 -3.08
C ASP A 171 8.30 15.98 -3.32
N HIS A 172 7.11 15.94 -2.73
CA HIS A 172 6.07 16.95 -2.90
C HIS A 172 5.64 17.59 -1.59
N VAL A 173 5.12 18.82 -1.70
CA VAL A 173 4.44 19.57 -0.62
C VAL A 173 2.92 19.50 -0.83
N CYS A 174 2.16 19.84 0.21
CA CYS A 174 0.71 19.99 0.12
C CYS A 174 0.28 21.25 -0.63
N GLY A 175 1.04 22.34 -0.48
CA GLY A 175 0.76 23.63 -1.11
C GLY A 175 -0.32 24.45 -0.40
N GLU A 176 -0.99 25.36 -1.12
CA GLU A 176 -1.89 26.36 -0.53
C GLU A 176 -3.26 25.80 -0.11
N ALA A 177 -3.65 24.61 -0.55
CA ALA A 177 -4.92 24.01 -0.15
C ALA A 177 -4.92 23.71 1.35
N GLU A 178 -6.07 23.93 2.01
CA GLU A 178 -6.22 23.63 3.44
C GLU A 178 -5.89 22.16 3.75
N HIS A 179 -4.96 21.95 4.67
CA HIS A 179 -4.53 20.62 5.10
C HIS A 179 -3.99 20.64 6.54
N VAL A 180 -3.90 19.48 7.16
CA VAL A 180 -3.24 19.33 8.46
C VAL A 180 -1.76 19.68 8.31
N PRO A 181 -1.18 20.58 9.16
CA PRO A 181 0.24 20.95 9.06
C PRO A 181 1.19 19.76 9.24
N GLY A 182 2.41 19.87 8.66
CA GLY A 182 3.49 18.93 8.88
C GLY A 182 3.93 18.14 7.64
N TYR A 183 3.47 18.54 6.45
CA TYR A 183 3.85 17.90 5.17
C TYR A 183 4.56 18.82 4.17
N ASP A 184 4.65 20.13 4.44
CA ASP A 184 5.12 21.15 3.48
C ASP A 184 6.65 21.24 3.40
N PHE A 185 7.29 20.11 3.12
CA PHE A 185 8.72 20.01 2.84
C PHE A 185 8.98 18.88 1.85
N VAL A 186 10.11 18.93 1.16
CA VAL A 186 10.64 17.83 0.34
C VAL A 186 11.63 17.06 1.18
N ALA A 187 11.51 15.74 1.21
CA ALA A 187 12.40 14.87 1.97
C ALA A 187 13.80 14.82 1.34
N ARG A 188 14.84 14.96 2.17
CA ARG A 188 16.26 14.95 1.76
C ARG A 188 17.14 14.07 2.64
N ARG A 189 16.63 13.62 3.77
CA ARG A 189 17.31 12.78 4.76
C ARG A 189 16.31 11.86 5.44
N LEU A 190 16.79 10.79 6.02
CA LEU A 190 15.96 9.74 6.63
C LEU A 190 14.85 10.28 7.57
N ALA A 191 15.17 11.30 8.38
CA ALA A 191 14.18 11.90 9.29
C ALA A 191 13.01 12.56 8.57
N ASP A 192 13.25 13.11 7.37
CA ASP A 192 12.20 13.74 6.56
C ASP A 192 11.27 12.69 5.97
N PHE A 193 11.80 11.56 5.47
CA PHE A 193 11.02 10.41 5.00
C PHE A 193 10.17 9.81 6.13
N TRP A 194 10.75 9.63 7.32
CA TRP A 194 9.98 9.21 8.49
C TRP A 194 8.84 10.17 8.84
N ALA A 195 9.07 11.48 8.74
CA ALA A 195 8.05 12.47 9.03
C ALA A 195 6.89 12.41 8.01
N LYS A 196 7.18 12.19 6.72
CA LYS A 196 6.17 11.97 5.67
C LYS A 196 5.30 10.75 5.95
N HIS A 197 5.92 9.61 6.24
CA HIS A 197 5.19 8.40 6.61
C HIS A 197 4.36 8.61 7.88
N ARG A 198 4.95 9.22 8.90
CA ARG A 198 4.25 9.52 10.15
C ARG A 198 3.00 10.34 9.91
N TYR A 199 3.08 11.39 9.11
CA TYR A 199 1.96 12.25 8.79
C TYR A 199 0.77 11.46 8.22
N ASN A 200 0.98 10.61 7.22
CA ASN A 200 -0.07 9.79 6.65
C ASN A 200 -0.60 8.74 7.65
N ARG A 201 0.31 8.14 8.45
CA ARG A 201 -0.05 7.10 9.42
C ARG A 201 -0.78 7.65 10.67
N GLU A 202 -0.62 8.91 11.02
CA GLU A 202 -1.37 9.58 12.11
C GLU A 202 -2.78 10.01 11.68
N ASP A 203 -3.20 9.76 10.45
CA ASP A 203 -4.57 10.03 10.03
C ASP A 203 -5.55 9.09 10.75
N PRO A 204 -6.61 9.61 11.43
CA PRO A 204 -7.53 8.79 12.20
C PRO A 204 -8.28 7.76 11.35
N ALA A 205 -8.64 8.10 10.09
CA ALA A 205 -9.36 7.18 9.21
C ALA A 205 -8.43 6.05 8.69
N VAL A 206 -7.17 6.38 8.38
CA VAL A 206 -6.12 5.40 8.06
C VAL A 206 -5.90 4.45 9.24
N GLN A 207 -5.77 4.99 10.46
CA GLN A 207 -5.55 4.17 11.65
C GLN A 207 -6.76 3.30 11.97
N ALA A 208 -7.98 3.81 11.86
CA ALA A 208 -9.19 3.03 12.07
C ALA A 208 -9.27 1.84 11.10
N TYR A 209 -8.91 2.04 9.83
CA TYR A 209 -8.89 0.99 8.82
C TYR A 209 -7.78 -0.04 9.08
N PHE A 210 -6.56 0.42 9.33
CA PHE A 210 -5.39 -0.46 9.49
C PHE A 210 -5.38 -1.24 10.82
N ARG A 211 -6.17 -0.84 11.81
CA ARG A 211 -6.36 -1.64 13.03
C ARG A 211 -7.20 -2.90 12.82
N GLY A 212 -8.08 -2.91 11.82
CA GLY A 212 -8.99 -4.02 11.55
C GLY A 212 -8.73 -4.77 10.24
N THR A 213 -7.74 -4.31 9.44
CA THR A 213 -7.45 -4.89 8.11
C THR A 213 -5.95 -5.11 7.97
N SER A 214 -5.55 -6.33 7.64
CA SER A 214 -4.13 -6.66 7.39
C SER A 214 -3.62 -5.93 6.15
N VAL A 215 -2.36 -5.45 6.19
CA VAL A 215 -1.77 -4.64 5.11
C VAL A 215 -0.56 -5.34 4.51
N TYR A 216 -0.56 -5.47 3.19
CA TYR A 216 0.64 -5.74 2.40
C TYR A 216 0.94 -4.50 1.58
N ALA A 217 2.18 -4.03 1.61
CA ALA A 217 2.55 -2.79 0.94
C ALA A 217 3.79 -2.99 0.07
N ILE A 218 3.82 -2.29 -1.04
CA ILE A 218 5.02 -2.09 -1.84
C ILE A 218 5.18 -0.59 -2.10
N TRP A 219 6.38 -0.14 -2.31
CA TRP A 219 6.65 1.22 -2.71
C TRP A 219 6.53 1.42 -4.21
N ASP A 220 6.43 2.68 -4.63
CA ASP A 220 6.70 3.11 -5.99
C ASP A 220 7.76 4.21 -6.00
N ASP A 221 7.65 5.24 -6.81
CA ASP A 221 8.71 6.27 -6.92
C ASP A 221 8.60 7.36 -5.86
N HIS A 222 7.43 7.82 -5.53
CA HIS A 222 7.25 8.94 -4.60
C HIS A 222 7.59 8.65 -3.14
N GLU A 223 7.83 7.40 -2.76
CA GLU A 223 8.51 7.09 -1.50
C GLU A 223 9.96 7.59 -1.50
N VAL A 224 10.50 7.94 -2.66
CA VAL A 224 11.84 8.51 -2.85
C VAL A 224 11.78 9.80 -3.64
N ARG A 225 11.41 9.73 -4.91
CA ARG A 225 11.28 10.84 -5.85
C ARG A 225 10.68 10.38 -7.18
N ASP A 226 9.89 11.27 -7.82
CA ASP A 226 9.27 11.14 -9.14
C ASP A 226 10.19 10.46 -10.15
N ASP A 227 9.71 9.39 -10.77
CA ASP A 227 10.38 8.57 -11.79
C ASP A 227 11.76 8.00 -11.36
N PHE A 228 12.08 7.86 -10.04
CA PHE A 228 13.40 7.34 -9.66
C PHE A 228 13.65 5.93 -10.21
N SER A 229 14.87 5.69 -10.62
CA SER A 229 15.24 4.45 -11.29
C SER A 229 16.53 3.85 -10.73
N GLY A 230 16.35 2.89 -9.84
CA GLY A 230 17.42 2.02 -9.35
C GLY A 230 18.44 2.71 -8.42
N PRO A 231 19.57 2.05 -8.18
CA PRO A 231 20.53 2.41 -7.15
C PRO A 231 21.36 3.67 -7.46
N ALA A 232 21.20 4.26 -8.64
CA ALA A 232 21.83 5.54 -8.96
C ALA A 232 21.16 6.73 -8.24
N GLU A 233 19.94 6.54 -7.69
CA GLU A 233 19.24 7.56 -6.90
C GLU A 233 19.81 7.64 -5.48
N PRO A 234 20.46 8.76 -5.08
CA PRO A 234 21.10 8.87 -3.75
C PRO A 234 20.11 8.78 -2.57
N LEU A 235 18.84 9.14 -2.81
CA LEU A 235 17.81 9.12 -1.78
C LEU A 235 17.10 7.75 -1.68
N MET A 236 17.42 6.77 -2.54
CA MET A 236 16.81 5.45 -2.51
C MET A 236 17.00 4.75 -1.16
N GLU A 237 18.21 4.76 -0.60
CA GLU A 237 18.49 4.06 0.66
C GLU A 237 17.72 4.65 1.85
N PRO A 238 17.74 5.99 2.12
CA PRO A 238 16.93 6.55 3.20
C PRO A 238 15.42 6.40 2.96
N GLY A 239 14.92 6.51 1.72
CA GLY A 239 13.51 6.28 1.39
C GLY A 239 13.10 4.84 1.67
N ARG A 240 13.85 3.85 1.17
CA ARG A 240 13.64 2.42 1.42
C ARG A 240 13.68 2.08 2.92
N ARG A 241 14.66 2.63 3.64
CA ARG A 241 14.77 2.47 5.09
C ARG A 241 13.50 2.96 5.80
N ALA A 242 13.04 4.17 5.47
CA ALA A 242 11.83 4.74 6.06
C ALA A 242 10.58 3.91 5.72
N PHE A 243 10.45 3.45 4.48
CA PHE A 243 9.37 2.57 4.07
C PHE A 243 9.34 1.27 4.87
N ILE A 244 10.49 0.58 4.98
CA ILE A 244 10.60 -0.62 5.80
C ILE A 244 10.27 -0.31 7.27
N ASP A 245 10.75 0.80 7.83
CA ASP A 245 10.50 1.16 9.23
C ASP A 245 9.00 1.45 9.50
N TYR A 246 8.20 1.86 8.47
CA TYR A 246 6.80 2.27 8.64
C TYR A 246 5.74 1.26 8.19
N PHE A 247 6.15 0.13 7.61
CA PHE A 247 5.23 -0.95 7.23
C PHE A 247 5.58 -2.27 7.91
N PRO A 248 4.62 -3.18 8.11
CA PRO A 248 4.84 -4.49 8.73
C PRO A 248 5.63 -5.45 7.82
N ILE A 249 6.68 -4.98 7.17
CA ILE A 249 7.51 -5.74 6.24
C ILE A 249 8.71 -6.32 6.98
N ARG A 250 8.99 -7.61 6.78
CA ARG A 250 10.17 -8.31 7.31
C ARG A 250 11.01 -8.87 6.16
N PRO A 251 11.94 -8.09 5.60
CA PRO A 251 12.86 -8.60 4.61
C PRO A 251 13.68 -9.79 5.14
N PRO A 252 14.13 -10.70 4.27
CA PRO A 252 15.04 -11.77 4.66
C PRO A 252 16.32 -11.21 5.31
N ARG A 253 16.88 -11.94 6.26
CA ARG A 253 18.12 -11.49 6.93
C ARG A 253 19.29 -11.36 5.97
N GLU A 254 19.32 -12.22 4.95
CA GLU A 254 20.36 -12.29 3.91
C GLU A 254 20.28 -11.11 2.93
N GLU A 255 19.06 -10.55 2.76
CA GLU A 255 18.78 -9.40 1.88
C GLU A 255 17.88 -8.40 2.61
N PRO A 256 18.39 -7.61 3.57
CA PRO A 256 17.55 -6.75 4.41
C PRO A 256 16.89 -5.59 3.67
N GLY A 257 17.23 -5.40 2.39
CA GLY A 257 16.58 -4.45 1.50
C GLY A 257 15.58 -5.06 0.52
N ARG A 258 15.40 -6.38 0.48
CA ARG A 258 14.50 -7.04 -0.47
C ARG A 258 13.04 -6.78 -0.14
N LEU A 259 12.29 -6.21 -1.09
CA LEU A 259 10.88 -5.88 -0.93
C LEU A 259 9.96 -6.80 -1.73
N TYR A 260 10.43 -7.46 -2.79
CA TYR A 260 9.63 -8.42 -3.54
C TYR A 260 9.42 -9.73 -2.75
N ARG A 261 8.19 -10.25 -2.75
CA ARG A 261 7.77 -11.38 -1.93
C ARG A 261 6.42 -11.96 -2.37
N GLN A 262 6.00 -13.09 -1.80
CA GLN A 262 4.74 -13.74 -2.12
C GLN A 262 4.00 -14.19 -0.88
N PHE A 263 2.67 -14.27 -0.98
CA PHE A 263 1.77 -14.70 0.08
C PHE A 263 0.66 -15.59 -0.46
N ARG A 264 0.45 -16.70 0.21
CA ARG A 264 -0.60 -17.66 -0.12
C ARG A 264 -1.85 -17.40 0.73
N TRP A 265 -3.02 -17.37 0.07
CA TRP A 265 -4.33 -17.28 0.71
C TRP A 265 -5.20 -18.48 0.30
N GLY A 266 -5.06 -19.58 1.02
CA GLY A 266 -5.76 -20.83 0.74
C GLY A 266 -5.44 -21.48 -0.60
N GLY A 267 -6.34 -22.29 -1.11
CA GLY A 267 -6.25 -22.91 -2.43
C GLY A 267 -6.56 -21.94 -3.57
N LEU A 268 -7.25 -20.84 -3.29
CA LEU A 268 -7.79 -19.97 -4.34
C LEU A 268 -6.82 -18.88 -4.81
N LEU A 269 -5.97 -18.34 -3.96
CA LEU A 269 -5.19 -17.13 -4.28
C LEU A 269 -3.73 -17.26 -3.86
N GLU A 270 -2.83 -16.82 -4.74
CA GLU A 270 -1.46 -16.49 -4.40
C GLU A 270 -1.08 -15.12 -4.96
N VAL A 271 -0.50 -14.25 -4.10
CA VAL A 271 -0.14 -12.88 -4.42
C VAL A 271 1.37 -12.78 -4.53
N PHE A 272 1.87 -12.22 -5.63
CA PHE A 272 3.29 -12.00 -5.91
C PHE A 272 3.53 -10.49 -6.01
N ILE A 273 4.20 -9.93 -5.02
CA ILE A 273 4.46 -8.49 -4.92
C ILE A 273 5.82 -8.19 -5.52
N LEU A 274 5.85 -7.34 -6.54
CA LEU A 274 7.07 -6.93 -7.22
C LEU A 274 7.65 -5.66 -6.59
N ASP A 275 8.96 -5.53 -6.67
CA ASP A 275 9.68 -4.29 -6.48
C ASP A 275 10.14 -3.78 -7.85
N THR A 276 9.44 -2.80 -8.36
CA THR A 276 9.69 -2.26 -9.70
C THR A 276 10.70 -1.12 -9.71
N ARG A 277 11.27 -0.75 -8.55
CA ARG A 277 12.10 0.46 -8.41
C ARG A 277 13.58 0.21 -8.14
N GLN A 278 13.93 -0.56 -7.10
CA GLN A 278 15.32 -0.59 -6.64
C GLN A 278 16.30 -1.34 -7.55
N TYR A 279 15.79 -2.20 -8.44
CA TYR A 279 16.65 -3.03 -9.30
C TYR A 279 16.65 -2.57 -10.76
N ARG A 280 15.83 -1.54 -11.09
CA ARG A 280 15.65 -1.15 -12.49
C ARG A 280 16.85 -0.39 -13.05
N SER A 281 17.05 -0.57 -14.33
CA SER A 281 17.95 0.26 -15.14
C SER A 281 17.43 1.70 -15.21
N PRO A 282 18.29 2.71 -15.43
CA PRO A 282 17.82 4.07 -15.61
C PRO A 282 16.76 4.20 -16.71
N ASN A 283 15.69 4.95 -16.45
CA ASN A 283 14.56 5.11 -17.37
C ASN A 283 15.00 5.63 -18.75
N ALA A 284 15.98 6.53 -18.82
CA ALA A 284 16.47 7.11 -20.06
C ALA A 284 17.27 6.15 -20.97
N VAL A 285 17.66 4.98 -20.48
CA VAL A 285 18.35 3.97 -21.30
C VAL A 285 17.35 3.39 -22.30
N PRO A 286 17.69 3.30 -23.59
CA PRO A 286 16.83 2.61 -24.57
C PRO A 286 16.50 1.18 -24.15
N ASP A 287 15.29 0.73 -24.44
CA ASP A 287 14.88 -0.65 -24.20
C ASP A 287 15.75 -1.62 -25.01
N GLY A 288 16.13 -2.72 -24.40
CA GLY A 288 17.01 -3.70 -25.00
C GLY A 288 17.31 -4.88 -24.09
N PRO A 289 18.06 -5.89 -24.56
CA PRO A 289 18.31 -7.14 -23.82
C PRO A 289 18.99 -6.93 -22.46
N GLY A 290 19.73 -5.84 -22.28
CA GLY A 290 20.42 -5.50 -21.01
C GLY A 290 19.61 -4.60 -20.08
N LYS A 291 18.47 -4.07 -20.52
CA LYS A 291 17.63 -3.21 -19.70
C LYS A 291 16.67 -4.05 -18.87
N THR A 292 16.55 -3.75 -17.59
CA THR A 292 15.71 -4.50 -16.66
C THR A 292 14.96 -3.58 -15.71
N MET A 293 13.72 -3.92 -15.39
CA MET A 293 12.94 -3.33 -14.31
C MET A 293 13.12 -4.11 -13.01
N LEU A 294 13.16 -5.44 -13.07
CA LEU A 294 13.16 -6.30 -11.91
C LEU A 294 14.56 -6.77 -11.47
N GLY A 295 15.55 -6.64 -12.35
CA GLY A 295 16.83 -7.32 -12.16
C GLY A 295 16.72 -8.84 -12.37
N VAL A 296 17.88 -9.49 -12.54
CA VAL A 296 17.94 -10.92 -12.91
C VAL A 296 17.33 -11.83 -11.84
N ALA A 297 17.62 -11.55 -10.57
CA ALA A 297 17.19 -12.41 -9.47
C ALA A 297 15.66 -12.39 -9.29
N GLN A 298 15.06 -11.19 -9.22
CA GLN A 298 13.61 -11.05 -9.05
C GLN A 298 12.85 -11.56 -10.28
N ARG A 299 13.34 -11.29 -11.50
CA ARG A 299 12.72 -11.80 -12.72
C ARG A 299 12.66 -13.33 -12.74
N ARG A 300 13.77 -14.01 -12.37
CA ARG A 300 13.79 -15.47 -12.26
C ARG A 300 12.81 -15.94 -11.21
N TRP A 301 12.88 -15.37 -10.00
CA TRP A 301 11.97 -15.69 -8.91
C TRP A 301 10.51 -15.55 -9.35
N LEU A 302 10.13 -14.45 -10.01
CA LEU A 302 8.75 -14.21 -10.45
C LEU A 302 8.26 -15.33 -11.38
N VAL A 303 9.04 -15.65 -12.43
CA VAL A 303 8.65 -16.66 -13.40
C VAL A 303 8.56 -18.05 -12.74
N ASP A 304 9.50 -18.39 -11.88
CA ASP A 304 9.52 -19.69 -11.21
C ASP A 304 8.39 -19.82 -10.18
N ALA A 305 8.17 -18.78 -9.37
CA ALA A 305 7.15 -18.77 -8.33
C ALA A 305 5.73 -18.77 -8.90
N VAL A 306 5.45 -17.92 -9.91
CA VAL A 306 4.12 -17.88 -10.56
C VAL A 306 3.82 -19.21 -11.29
N ALA A 307 4.78 -19.75 -12.03
CA ALA A 307 4.60 -21.02 -12.73
C ALA A 307 4.51 -22.24 -11.79
N GLY A 308 5.17 -22.17 -10.63
CA GLY A 308 5.11 -23.21 -9.58
C GLY A 308 3.87 -23.12 -8.70
N SER A 309 3.10 -22.04 -8.78
CA SER A 309 1.93 -21.84 -7.93
C SER A 309 0.79 -22.80 -8.26
N THR A 310 0.29 -23.48 -7.23
CA THR A 310 -0.90 -24.35 -7.30
C THR A 310 -2.19 -23.60 -6.97
N ALA A 311 -2.15 -22.29 -6.68
CA ALA A 311 -3.36 -21.48 -6.48
C ALA A 311 -4.18 -21.42 -7.77
N VAL A 312 -5.50 -21.32 -7.64
CA VAL A 312 -6.38 -21.10 -8.79
C VAL A 312 -6.01 -19.77 -9.45
N TRP A 313 -5.93 -18.69 -8.69
CA TRP A 313 -5.61 -17.33 -9.15
C TRP A 313 -4.19 -16.92 -8.76
N LYS A 314 -3.41 -16.41 -9.74
CA LYS A 314 -2.08 -15.81 -9.56
C LYS A 314 -2.24 -14.31 -9.74
N VAL A 315 -2.09 -13.57 -8.64
CA VAL A 315 -2.19 -12.11 -8.64
C VAL A 315 -0.79 -11.53 -8.51
N VAL A 316 -0.31 -10.87 -9.56
CA VAL A 316 0.98 -10.17 -9.59
C VAL A 316 0.70 -8.68 -9.30
N VAL A 317 1.33 -8.15 -8.27
CA VAL A 317 1.24 -6.73 -7.90
C VAL A 317 2.45 -6.00 -8.46
N SER A 318 2.20 -5.12 -9.42
CA SER A 318 3.18 -4.21 -10.00
C SER A 318 2.77 -2.77 -9.67
N SER A 319 3.64 -1.98 -9.04
CA SER A 319 3.27 -0.59 -8.74
C SER A 319 2.96 0.18 -10.03
N VAL A 320 3.77 0.00 -11.08
CA VAL A 320 3.55 0.61 -12.41
C VAL A 320 2.78 -0.31 -13.36
N PRO A 321 1.93 0.23 -14.25
CA PRO A 321 1.11 -0.56 -15.16
C PRO A 321 1.91 -1.20 -16.30
N LEU A 322 1.38 -2.31 -16.84
CA LEU A 322 1.98 -3.03 -17.98
C LEU A 322 1.74 -2.33 -19.32
N SER A 323 0.57 -1.72 -19.48
CA SER A 323 0.08 -1.27 -20.78
C SER A 323 -0.17 0.23 -20.88
N VAL A 324 -0.09 0.97 -19.78
CA VAL A 324 -0.23 2.42 -19.79
C VAL A 324 1.16 3.06 -19.84
N PRO A 325 1.50 3.81 -20.92
CA PRO A 325 2.79 4.50 -20.98
C PRO A 325 2.82 5.69 -20.01
N THR A 326 3.84 5.74 -19.15
CA THR A 326 4.09 6.83 -18.19
C THR A 326 5.49 7.42 -18.36
N GLY A 327 5.78 8.51 -17.63
CA GLY A 327 7.05 9.24 -17.69
C GLY A 327 7.07 10.38 -18.71
N ASP A 328 7.67 11.52 -18.32
CA ASP A 328 7.69 12.73 -19.14
C ASP A 328 8.78 12.75 -20.22
N ARG A 329 10.00 12.38 -19.86
CA ARG A 329 11.18 12.39 -20.74
C ARG A 329 11.65 11.01 -21.14
N ALA A 330 11.37 10.03 -20.33
CA ALA A 330 11.65 8.62 -20.51
C ALA A 330 10.46 7.82 -19.98
N ARG A 331 10.25 6.63 -20.51
CA ARG A 331 9.15 5.78 -20.01
C ARG A 331 9.46 5.27 -18.61
N ASP A 332 8.52 5.44 -17.72
CA ASP A 332 8.62 4.97 -16.34
C ASP A 332 7.90 3.64 -16.11
N SER A 333 7.02 3.23 -17.01
CA SER A 333 6.27 1.97 -16.97
C SER A 333 6.87 0.86 -17.84
N TRP A 334 6.24 -0.29 -17.84
CA TRP A 334 6.61 -1.42 -18.70
C TRP A 334 6.45 -1.13 -20.20
N SER A 335 5.60 -0.16 -20.57
CA SER A 335 5.24 0.10 -21.94
C SER A 335 6.30 0.93 -22.68
N ASN A 336 6.56 0.57 -23.95
CA ASN A 336 7.31 1.37 -24.90
C ASN A 336 6.39 2.21 -25.83
N ALA A 337 5.09 2.18 -25.61
CA ALA A 337 4.17 2.90 -26.47
C ALA A 337 4.30 4.43 -26.30
N ASN A 338 4.01 5.17 -27.38
CA ASN A 338 3.86 6.61 -27.33
C ASN A 338 2.49 7.01 -26.73
N ALA A 339 2.23 8.30 -26.62
CA ALA A 339 0.98 8.83 -26.06
C ALA A 339 -0.30 8.42 -26.82
N ARG A 340 -0.19 7.80 -28.00
CA ARG A 340 -1.30 7.22 -28.78
C ARG A 340 -1.42 5.71 -28.62
N GLY A 341 -0.63 5.10 -27.75
CA GLY A 341 -0.62 3.64 -27.56
C GLY A 341 0.11 2.85 -28.64
N VAL A 342 0.84 3.54 -29.53
CA VAL A 342 1.61 2.88 -30.61
C VAL A 342 2.98 2.49 -30.08
N PRO A 343 3.37 1.20 -30.14
CA PRO A 343 4.69 0.75 -29.72
C PRO A 343 5.82 1.42 -30.50
N GLU A 344 6.88 1.84 -29.80
CA GLU A 344 8.05 2.46 -30.39
C GLU A 344 9.26 1.52 -30.24
N GLY A 345 9.86 1.13 -31.37
CA GLY A 345 10.99 0.18 -31.40
C GLY A 345 12.28 0.68 -30.72
N HIS A 346 12.38 1.97 -30.43
CA HIS A 346 13.51 2.62 -29.73
C HIS A 346 13.06 3.36 -28.47
N GLY A 347 11.90 2.98 -27.90
CA GLY A 347 11.38 3.55 -26.67
C GLY A 347 12.29 3.28 -25.47
N THR A 348 12.01 3.97 -24.39
CA THR A 348 12.79 3.86 -23.15
C THR A 348 12.04 3.12 -22.03
N GLY A 349 10.94 2.42 -22.32
CA GLY A 349 10.24 1.55 -21.38
C GLY A 349 11.01 0.26 -21.09
N PHE A 350 10.28 -0.73 -20.59
CA PHE A 350 10.84 -2.05 -20.23
C PHE A 350 10.06 -3.17 -20.94
N ALA A 351 9.59 -2.90 -22.18
CA ALA A 351 8.72 -3.81 -22.93
C ALA A 351 9.41 -5.13 -23.28
N MET A 352 10.71 -5.13 -23.55
CA MET A 352 11.43 -6.36 -23.84
C MET A 352 11.45 -7.32 -22.63
N GLU A 353 11.68 -6.81 -21.43
CA GLU A 353 11.65 -7.65 -20.22
C GLU A 353 10.21 -8.10 -19.91
N ARG A 354 9.22 -7.19 -19.99
CA ARG A 354 7.79 -7.52 -19.85
C ARG A 354 7.40 -8.67 -20.76
N ASP A 355 7.69 -8.55 -22.04
CA ASP A 355 7.30 -9.53 -23.04
C ASP A 355 8.06 -10.86 -22.87
N ALA A 356 9.30 -10.84 -22.39
CA ALA A 356 10.04 -12.04 -22.04
C ALA A 356 9.41 -12.77 -20.83
N ILE A 357 8.98 -12.04 -19.80
CA ILE A 357 8.26 -12.61 -18.65
C ILE A 357 6.94 -13.22 -19.10
N LEU A 358 6.12 -12.49 -19.85
CA LEU A 358 4.81 -12.96 -20.33
C LEU A 358 4.95 -14.22 -21.22
N ARG A 359 5.94 -14.23 -22.12
CA ARG A 359 6.25 -15.44 -22.94
C ARG A 359 6.66 -16.63 -22.07
N ALA A 360 7.46 -16.40 -21.03
CA ALA A 360 7.90 -17.47 -20.14
C ALA A 360 6.72 -18.05 -19.32
N LEU A 361 5.84 -17.20 -18.81
CA LEU A 361 4.65 -17.63 -18.08
C LEU A 361 3.69 -18.42 -18.97
N ARG A 362 3.41 -17.92 -20.18
CA ARG A 362 2.63 -18.65 -21.18
C ARG A 362 3.25 -20.00 -21.50
N GLY A 363 4.56 -20.04 -21.81
CA GLY A 363 5.28 -21.27 -22.15
C GLY A 363 5.28 -22.33 -21.04
N ARG A 364 5.05 -21.91 -19.79
CA ARG A 364 4.87 -22.78 -18.62
C ARG A 364 3.39 -23.09 -18.31
N GLY A 365 2.46 -22.69 -19.18
CA GLY A 365 1.04 -23.01 -19.05
C GLY A 365 0.33 -22.25 -17.91
N VAL A 366 0.83 -21.07 -17.51
CA VAL A 366 0.20 -20.26 -16.46
C VAL A 366 -1.18 -19.81 -16.92
N LYS A 367 -2.19 -20.09 -16.09
CA LYS A 367 -3.59 -19.69 -16.25
C LYS A 367 -4.03 -18.79 -15.10
N ASN A 368 -5.16 -18.10 -15.27
CA ASN A 368 -5.79 -17.26 -14.25
C ASN A 368 -4.82 -16.23 -13.69
N LEU A 369 -4.08 -15.56 -14.57
CA LEU A 369 -3.16 -14.48 -14.22
C LEU A 369 -3.91 -13.15 -14.17
N VAL A 370 -3.73 -12.42 -13.08
CA VAL A 370 -4.19 -11.05 -12.92
C VAL A 370 -3.01 -10.19 -12.48
N VAL A 371 -2.86 -9.01 -13.09
CA VAL A 371 -1.89 -7.99 -12.67
C VAL A 371 -2.63 -6.84 -12.04
N LEU A 372 -2.19 -6.38 -10.87
CA LEU A 372 -2.72 -5.20 -10.20
C LEU A 372 -1.69 -4.08 -10.24
N ALA A 373 -2.15 -2.85 -10.50
CA ALA A 373 -1.30 -1.67 -10.55
C ALA A 373 -1.96 -0.42 -9.96
N GLY A 374 -1.15 0.63 -9.71
CA GLY A 374 -1.52 2.00 -9.33
C GLY A 374 -0.89 3.02 -10.28
N ASP A 375 -0.19 4.05 -9.77
CA ASP A 375 0.68 5.03 -10.44
C ASP A 375 -0.04 6.04 -11.36
N VAL A 376 -0.95 5.60 -12.17
CA VAL A 376 -1.56 6.43 -13.25
C VAL A 376 -2.78 7.23 -12.82
N HIS A 377 -3.15 7.16 -11.56
CA HIS A 377 -4.20 7.96 -10.92
C HIS A 377 -5.59 7.85 -11.58
N HIS A 378 -5.88 6.73 -12.23
CA HIS A 378 -7.21 6.39 -12.76
C HIS A 378 -7.48 4.89 -12.60
N ALA A 379 -8.74 4.49 -12.63
CA ALA A 379 -9.09 3.08 -12.66
C ALA A 379 -9.28 2.60 -14.09
N GLU A 380 -8.77 1.40 -14.38
CA GLU A 380 -9.03 0.73 -15.66
C GLU A 380 -8.99 -0.79 -15.50
N LEU A 381 -9.94 -1.49 -16.12
CA LEU A 381 -9.99 -2.93 -16.20
C LEU A 381 -9.69 -3.35 -17.63
N ILE A 382 -8.61 -4.10 -17.80
CA ILE A 382 -8.06 -4.42 -19.11
C ILE A 382 -7.96 -5.95 -19.24
N ARG A 383 -8.37 -6.46 -20.40
CA ARG A 383 -8.06 -7.82 -20.82
C ARG A 383 -7.04 -7.77 -21.95
N HIS A 384 -5.95 -8.49 -21.78
CA HIS A 384 -4.85 -8.62 -22.74
C HIS A 384 -4.95 -9.93 -23.50
N HIS A 385 -4.67 -9.88 -24.80
CA HIS A 385 -4.57 -11.02 -25.69
C HIS A 385 -3.27 -10.98 -26.48
N PRO A 386 -2.11 -11.07 -25.85
CA PRO A 386 -0.84 -10.95 -26.56
C PRO A 386 -0.62 -12.07 -27.60
N THR A 387 -1.37 -13.16 -27.48
CA THR A 387 -1.45 -14.25 -28.46
C THR A 387 -2.87 -14.81 -28.51
N PRO A 388 -3.31 -15.42 -29.63
CA PRO A 388 -4.70 -15.92 -29.79
C PRO A 388 -5.11 -16.99 -28.77
N ASP A 389 -4.15 -17.73 -28.22
CA ASP A 389 -4.35 -18.87 -27.31
C ASP A 389 -4.12 -18.54 -25.84
N TRP A 390 -3.79 -17.29 -25.49
CA TRP A 390 -3.52 -16.91 -24.11
C TRP A 390 -3.99 -15.51 -23.81
N SER A 391 -4.65 -15.32 -22.67
CA SER A 391 -5.10 -14.03 -22.17
C SER A 391 -4.86 -13.91 -20.69
N PHE A 392 -4.78 -12.67 -20.21
CA PHE A 392 -4.71 -12.33 -18.79
C PHE A 392 -5.38 -10.97 -18.55
N HIS A 393 -5.57 -10.62 -17.29
CA HIS A 393 -6.17 -9.35 -16.91
C HIS A 393 -5.17 -8.43 -16.22
N GLU A 394 -5.33 -7.13 -16.45
CA GLU A 394 -4.66 -6.06 -15.71
C GLU A 394 -5.74 -5.15 -15.13
N PHE A 395 -5.69 -4.92 -13.83
CA PHE A 395 -6.63 -4.04 -13.14
C PHE A 395 -5.85 -2.94 -12.43
N ILE A 396 -6.19 -1.71 -12.75
CA ILE A 396 -5.58 -0.49 -12.22
C ILE A 396 -6.61 0.17 -11.31
N ALA A 397 -6.20 0.61 -10.13
CA ALA A 397 -7.04 1.37 -9.20
C ALA A 397 -6.18 2.39 -8.44
N GLY A 398 -6.75 3.55 -8.21
CA GLY A 398 -6.17 4.73 -7.60
C GLY A 398 -6.65 6.01 -8.30
N PRO A 399 -6.35 7.16 -7.73
CA PRO A 399 -5.59 7.37 -6.49
C PRO A 399 -6.49 7.23 -5.25
N LEU A 400 -5.89 6.96 -4.09
CA LEU A 400 -6.58 7.08 -2.80
C LEU A 400 -6.93 8.53 -2.46
N SER A 401 -6.00 9.44 -2.71
CA SER A 401 -6.26 10.87 -2.53
C SER A 401 -5.39 11.80 -3.39
N ALA A 402 -4.38 11.31 -4.10
CA ALA A 402 -3.60 12.15 -5.02
C ALA A 402 -4.47 12.72 -6.15
N SER A 403 -3.92 13.64 -6.94
CA SER A 403 -4.66 14.29 -8.04
C SER A 403 -5.21 13.25 -9.02
N PRO A 404 -6.52 13.15 -9.23
CA PRO A 404 -7.08 12.14 -10.12
C PRO A 404 -6.65 12.36 -11.58
N GLY A 405 -6.20 11.29 -12.23
CA GLY A 405 -5.81 11.24 -13.63
C GLY A 405 -6.98 10.98 -14.58
N LYS A 406 -6.64 10.75 -15.84
CA LYS A 406 -7.57 10.36 -16.90
C LYS A 406 -7.05 9.11 -17.61
N PRO A 407 -7.94 8.19 -18.05
CA PRO A 407 -7.54 7.05 -18.89
C PRO A 407 -6.74 7.51 -20.10
N ARG A 408 -5.71 6.73 -20.44
CA ARG A 408 -4.78 6.99 -21.54
C ARG A 408 -4.85 5.86 -22.57
N PRO A 409 -4.40 6.08 -23.80
CA PRO A 409 -4.26 5.00 -24.79
C PRO A 409 -3.35 3.88 -24.28
N LEU A 410 -3.79 2.64 -24.46
CA LEU A 410 -3.09 1.45 -24.03
C LEU A 410 -2.04 1.01 -25.06
N ASP A 411 -0.97 0.36 -24.63
CA ASP A 411 0.07 -0.21 -25.47
C ASP A 411 -0.49 -1.33 -26.38
N ALA A 412 -0.59 -1.07 -27.66
CA ALA A 412 -1.13 -2.01 -28.63
C ALA A 412 -0.34 -3.32 -28.76
N ALA A 413 0.91 -3.38 -28.27
CA ALA A 413 1.73 -4.59 -28.31
C ALA A 413 1.12 -5.75 -27.52
N LEU A 414 0.31 -5.46 -26.50
CA LEU A 414 -0.39 -6.49 -25.69
C LEU A 414 -1.78 -6.82 -26.19
N THR A 415 -2.21 -6.25 -27.33
CA THR A 415 -3.57 -6.39 -27.88
C THR A 415 -4.62 -6.18 -26.77
N PRO A 416 -4.59 -5.00 -26.10
CA PRO A 416 -5.44 -4.73 -24.95
C PRO A 416 -6.88 -4.43 -25.37
N ARG A 417 -7.80 -4.86 -24.53
CA ARG A 417 -9.19 -4.43 -24.56
C ARG A 417 -9.55 -3.82 -23.22
N SER A 418 -9.76 -2.51 -23.18
CA SER A 418 -10.34 -1.86 -22.00
C SER A 418 -11.79 -2.35 -21.85
N LEU A 419 -12.07 -2.96 -20.71
CA LEU A 419 -13.42 -3.41 -20.34
C LEU A 419 -14.21 -2.27 -19.72
N TRP A 420 -13.52 -1.41 -18.99
CA TRP A 420 -14.07 -0.22 -18.34
C TRP A 420 -12.96 0.66 -17.78
N SER A 421 -13.21 1.97 -17.70
CA SER A 421 -12.28 2.93 -17.11
C SER A 421 -12.99 4.08 -16.41
N LEU A 422 -12.33 4.70 -15.41
CA LEU A 422 -12.81 5.85 -14.65
C LEU A 422 -11.63 6.78 -14.32
N GLY A 423 -11.72 8.03 -14.77
CA GLY A 423 -10.83 9.11 -14.37
C GLY A 423 -11.52 10.17 -13.53
N GLY A 424 -10.75 11.12 -13.01
CA GLY A 424 -11.27 12.30 -12.31
C GLY A 424 -11.87 12.03 -10.91
N SER A 425 -11.63 10.87 -10.32
CA SER A 425 -12.17 10.49 -9.01
C SER A 425 -11.18 9.63 -8.22
N ALA A 426 -11.08 9.89 -6.92
CA ALA A 426 -10.44 8.96 -5.99
C ALA A 426 -11.20 7.63 -5.98
N ASN A 427 -10.47 6.52 -5.97
CA ASN A 427 -11.07 5.19 -6.03
C ASN A 427 -10.13 4.11 -5.48
N PHE A 428 -10.70 2.93 -5.25
CA PHE A 428 -9.97 1.71 -4.94
C PHE A 428 -10.65 0.51 -5.64
N GLY A 429 -9.86 -0.52 -5.85
CA GLY A 429 -10.38 -1.79 -6.31
C GLY A 429 -10.71 -2.73 -5.14
N ASP A 430 -11.70 -3.59 -5.36
CA ASP A 430 -12.13 -4.64 -4.45
C ASP A 430 -12.29 -5.94 -5.24
N ILE A 431 -11.64 -7.00 -4.78
CA ILE A 431 -11.68 -8.33 -5.39
C ILE A 431 -12.28 -9.32 -4.40
N ALA A 432 -13.24 -10.11 -4.89
CA ALA A 432 -13.76 -11.29 -4.20
C ALA A 432 -13.51 -12.52 -5.08
N ILE A 433 -12.95 -13.56 -4.50
CA ILE A 433 -12.64 -14.83 -5.16
C ILE A 433 -13.40 -15.94 -4.44
N ASP A 434 -14.16 -16.72 -5.18
CA ASP A 434 -14.87 -17.90 -4.70
C ASP A 434 -14.91 -19.01 -5.78
N ALA A 435 -15.76 -20.01 -5.59
CA ALA A 435 -15.92 -21.11 -6.54
C ALA A 435 -16.48 -20.69 -7.91
N ALA A 436 -17.16 -19.53 -8.02
CA ALA A 436 -17.69 -19.00 -9.27
C ALA A 436 -16.62 -18.25 -10.08
N GLY A 437 -15.54 -17.79 -9.44
CA GLY A 437 -14.47 -17.07 -10.10
C GLY A 437 -13.93 -15.89 -9.29
N LEU A 438 -13.33 -14.93 -10.00
CA LEU A 438 -12.82 -13.67 -9.47
C LEU A 438 -13.75 -12.54 -9.88
N THR A 439 -14.40 -11.89 -8.92
CA THR A 439 -15.19 -10.69 -9.14
C THR A 439 -14.39 -9.46 -8.72
N VAL A 440 -14.12 -8.56 -9.66
CA VAL A 440 -13.48 -7.26 -9.41
C VAL A 440 -14.53 -6.16 -9.40
N ARG A 441 -14.40 -5.21 -8.47
CA ARG A 441 -15.21 -3.99 -8.40
C ARG A 441 -14.29 -2.77 -8.31
N ILE A 442 -14.72 -1.66 -8.89
CA ILE A 442 -14.12 -0.35 -8.63
C ILE A 442 -15.11 0.45 -7.79
N VAL A 443 -14.62 0.94 -6.67
CA VAL A 443 -15.39 1.69 -5.67
C VAL A 443 -14.80 3.10 -5.58
N ASP A 444 -15.65 4.13 -5.67
CA ASP A 444 -15.21 5.52 -5.58
C ASP A 444 -15.00 5.98 -4.12
N GLY A 445 -14.46 7.21 -3.96
CA GLY A 445 -14.20 7.80 -2.66
C GLY A 445 -15.45 8.03 -1.77
N LEU A 446 -16.65 7.90 -2.33
CA LEU A 446 -17.94 7.94 -1.62
C LEU A 446 -18.43 6.54 -1.21
N GLY A 447 -17.73 5.49 -1.60
CA GLY A 447 -18.10 4.10 -1.33
C GLY A 447 -19.13 3.52 -2.30
N GLN A 448 -19.33 4.15 -3.46
CA GLN A 448 -20.23 3.66 -4.48
C GLN A 448 -19.49 2.74 -5.45
N THR A 449 -20.01 1.53 -5.65
CA THR A 449 -19.51 0.63 -6.71
C THR A 449 -19.83 1.24 -8.08
N ARG A 450 -18.79 1.60 -8.81
CA ARG A 450 -18.91 2.22 -10.14
C ARG A 450 -18.94 1.19 -11.26
N PHE A 451 -18.31 0.06 -11.03
CA PHE A 451 -18.27 -1.06 -11.97
C PHE A 451 -18.04 -2.39 -11.26
N SER A 452 -18.52 -3.48 -11.85
CA SER A 452 -18.26 -4.85 -11.39
C SER A 452 -18.13 -5.78 -12.58
N HIS A 453 -17.15 -6.68 -12.54
CA HIS A 453 -16.90 -7.68 -13.56
C HIS A 453 -16.45 -8.99 -12.94
N THR A 454 -16.97 -10.11 -13.44
CA THR A 454 -16.58 -11.45 -12.97
C THR A 454 -15.82 -12.19 -14.07
N VAL A 455 -14.67 -12.75 -13.70
CA VAL A 455 -13.82 -13.57 -14.55
C VAL A 455 -13.93 -15.02 -14.05
N GLY A 456 -14.35 -15.93 -14.93
CA GLY A 456 -14.34 -17.37 -14.64
C GLY A 456 -12.92 -17.92 -14.61
N ALA A 457 -12.68 -18.93 -13.78
CA ALA A 457 -11.40 -19.66 -13.80
C ALA A 457 -11.32 -20.58 -15.05
N GLU A 458 -10.10 -20.67 -15.63
CA GLU A 458 -9.80 -21.55 -16.79
C GLU A 458 -9.29 -22.94 -16.35
#